data_945464f098ad67df3636b5aa824dab60
#
_entry.id   945464f098ad67df3636b5aa824dab60
#
_cell.length_a   1.000
_cell.length_b   1.000
_cell.length_c   1.000
_cell.angle_alpha   90.00
_cell.angle_beta   90.00
_cell.angle_gamma   90.00
#
_symmetry.space_group_name_H-M   'P 1'
#
loop_
_entity.id
_entity.type
_entity.pdbx_description
1 polymer ?
#
loop_
_entity_poly.entity_id
_entity_poly.type
_entity_poly.pdbx_seq_one_letter_code
_entity_poly.pdbx_strand_id
1 'polypeptide(L)'
;MAMKTKQELKDVFSGLSSIMLVKGGIADFASVEPDFDLPVTVDTLSLSQAEPTLNRTKVHGLQADWAVTSTAGDITFAATVPSVSKELVEYFLGKTNVIEQAVINSQQFEGFSAVLNSKKLNVGFALISDDGEKCLLVKRMAIYARPLFENASTTPFAFALSGTIEIEDGATSGSSSEDNIAFLTKKAS
;
A
#
# COMPACT_ATOMS: atom_id res chain seq x y z
N MET A 1 30.29 -21.38 8.59
CA MET A 1 29.54 -20.13 8.59
C MET A 1 29.53 -19.61 10.02
N ALA A 2 30.03 -18.42 10.30
CA ALA A 2 30.02 -17.86 11.66
C ALA A 2 28.61 -17.39 12.03
N MET A 3 28.18 -17.61 13.28
CA MET A 3 26.92 -17.16 13.82
C MET A 3 26.92 -15.63 13.91
N LYS A 4 25.92 -14.99 13.32
CA LYS A 4 25.74 -13.53 13.46
C LYS A 4 25.17 -13.18 14.82
N THR A 5 25.70 -12.14 15.44
CA THR A 5 25.24 -11.63 16.73
C THR A 5 23.95 -10.81 16.57
N LYS A 6 23.22 -10.60 17.68
CA LYS A 6 22.03 -9.74 17.70
C LYS A 6 22.35 -8.31 17.22
N GLN A 7 23.54 -7.81 17.49
CA GLN A 7 23.96 -6.47 17.10
C GLN A 7 24.16 -6.37 15.58
N GLU A 8 24.73 -7.41 14.95
CA GLU A 8 24.92 -7.47 13.50
C GLU A 8 23.61 -7.65 12.72
N LEU A 9 22.56 -8.13 13.40
CA LEU A 9 21.21 -8.33 12.85
C LEU A 9 20.28 -7.16 13.18
N LYS A 10 20.76 -6.13 13.90
CA LYS A 10 19.95 -4.97 14.27
C LYS A 10 19.82 -4.04 13.06
N ASP A 11 18.92 -4.37 12.17
CA ASP A 11 18.54 -3.57 11.01
C ASP A 11 17.04 -3.37 11.02
N VAL A 12 16.58 -2.26 11.60
CA VAL A 12 15.17 -2.01 11.90
C VAL A 12 14.65 -0.88 11.03
N PHE A 13 13.53 -1.13 10.35
CA PHE A 13 12.72 -0.09 9.74
C PHE A 13 11.75 0.42 10.83
N SER A 14 11.94 1.64 11.29
CA SER A 14 11.13 2.24 12.35
C SER A 14 10.55 3.57 11.93
N GLY A 15 9.28 3.79 12.25
CA GLY A 15 8.58 4.99 11.89
C GLY A 15 8.33 5.10 10.38
N LEU A 16 7.63 6.14 9.99
CA LEU A 16 7.32 6.40 8.59
C LEU A 16 7.23 7.92 8.37
N SER A 17 8.16 8.48 7.60
CA SER A 17 8.18 9.90 7.28
C SER A 17 7.40 10.23 6.03
N SER A 18 7.36 9.32 5.05
CA SER A 18 6.72 9.57 3.75
C SER A 18 6.20 8.29 3.13
N ILE A 19 5.04 8.42 2.50
CA ILE A 19 4.38 7.36 1.71
C ILE A 19 4.18 7.89 0.31
N MET A 20 5.02 7.46 -0.61
CA MET A 20 4.96 7.89 -1.99
C MET A 20 4.23 6.85 -2.83
N LEU A 21 3.31 7.31 -3.66
CA LEU A 21 2.54 6.48 -4.59
C LEU A 21 3.04 6.68 -6.02
N VAL A 22 3.22 5.56 -6.72
CA VAL A 22 3.59 5.48 -8.14
C VAL A 22 2.40 4.93 -8.92
N LYS A 23 1.89 5.69 -9.89
CA LYS A 23 0.77 5.25 -10.74
C LYS A 23 1.18 4.10 -11.64
N GLY A 24 0.31 3.09 -11.74
CA GLY A 24 0.57 1.92 -12.59
C GLY A 24 1.53 0.89 -12.01
N GLY A 25 2.22 1.22 -10.92
CA GLY A 25 3.24 0.37 -10.31
C GLY A 25 4.67 0.82 -10.60
N ILE A 26 5.63 0.22 -9.93
CA ILE A 26 7.08 0.45 -10.12
C ILE A 26 7.58 -0.54 -11.17
N ALA A 27 8.04 -0.02 -12.30
CA ALA A 27 8.58 -0.87 -13.36
C ALA A 27 9.96 -1.44 -12.99
N ASP A 28 10.83 -0.61 -12.40
CA ASP A 28 12.19 -0.97 -12.00
C ASP A 28 12.52 -0.36 -10.62
N PHE A 29 13.02 -1.18 -9.71
CA PHE A 29 13.46 -0.74 -8.38
C PHE A 29 14.69 0.17 -8.42
N ALA A 30 15.45 0.18 -9.52
CA ALA A 30 16.62 1.06 -9.67
C ALA A 30 16.24 2.51 -9.99
N SER A 31 15.01 2.75 -10.51
CA SER A 31 14.54 4.09 -10.86
C SER A 31 13.07 4.22 -10.52
N VAL A 32 12.76 4.91 -9.45
CA VAL A 32 11.40 5.12 -8.95
C VAL A 32 11.06 6.59 -9.01
N GLU A 33 10.02 6.93 -9.75
CA GLU A 33 9.50 8.30 -9.88
C GLU A 33 8.10 8.37 -9.24
N PRO A 34 7.98 8.89 -8.02
CA PRO A 34 6.69 9.02 -7.35
C PRO A 34 5.80 10.09 -8.01
N ASP A 35 4.51 9.79 -8.13
CA ASP A 35 3.50 10.74 -8.59
C ASP A 35 2.87 11.55 -7.45
N PHE A 36 2.73 10.93 -6.28
CA PHE A 36 2.15 11.57 -5.10
C PHE A 36 2.93 11.23 -3.84
N ASP A 37 3.13 12.21 -2.99
CA ASP A 37 3.45 12.03 -1.58
C ASP A 37 2.14 12.11 -0.78
N LEU A 38 1.72 10.96 -0.22
CA LEU A 38 0.41 10.82 0.38
C LEU A 38 0.43 11.26 1.85
N PRO A 39 -0.43 12.20 2.24
CA PRO A 39 -0.66 12.47 3.65
C PRO A 39 -1.45 11.29 4.25
N VAL A 40 -0.78 10.39 4.93
CA VAL A 40 -1.44 9.24 5.58
C VAL A 40 -1.62 9.52 7.06
N THR A 41 -2.81 9.20 7.58
CA THR A 41 -3.09 9.34 9.02
C THR A 41 -2.20 8.38 9.80
N VAL A 42 -1.59 8.88 10.87
CA VAL A 42 -0.75 8.10 11.78
C VAL A 42 -1.49 6.84 12.25
N ASP A 43 -0.74 5.75 12.35
CA ASP A 43 -1.21 4.43 12.81
C ASP A 43 -2.28 3.75 11.91
N THR A 44 -2.55 4.29 10.72
CA THR A 44 -3.50 3.66 9.78
C THR A 44 -2.84 2.86 8.68
N LEU A 45 -1.52 3.03 8.46
CA LEU A 45 -0.79 2.23 7.49
C LEU A 45 -0.53 0.83 8.03
N SER A 46 -0.91 -0.14 7.26
CA SER A 46 -0.65 -1.55 7.56
C SER A 46 -0.32 -2.29 6.27
N LEU A 47 0.77 -3.04 6.30
CA LEU A 47 1.13 -4.03 5.28
C LEU A 47 1.41 -5.32 6.03
N SER A 48 0.56 -6.32 5.86
CA SER A 48 0.66 -7.57 6.61
C SER A 48 0.38 -8.76 5.72
N GLN A 49 1.05 -9.88 6.01
CA GLN A 49 0.78 -11.16 5.38
C GLN A 49 0.02 -12.05 6.36
N ALA A 50 -1.07 -12.65 5.89
CA ALA A 50 -1.82 -13.64 6.67
C ALA A 50 -0.97 -14.88 6.91
N GLU A 51 -1.26 -15.60 7.99
CA GLU A 51 -0.59 -16.89 8.27
C GLU A 51 -0.86 -17.89 7.13
N PRO A 52 0.15 -18.72 6.77
CA PRO A 52 -0.05 -19.75 5.76
C PRO A 52 -1.07 -20.79 6.22
N THR A 53 -1.93 -21.22 5.33
CA THR A 53 -2.87 -22.30 5.58
C THR A 53 -2.14 -23.63 5.45
N LEU A 54 -2.17 -24.45 6.52
CA LEU A 54 -1.57 -25.77 6.55
C LEU A 54 -2.62 -26.84 6.19
N ASN A 55 -2.40 -27.53 5.10
CA ASN A 55 -3.19 -28.69 4.71
C ASN A 55 -2.49 -29.97 5.21
N ARG A 56 -3.14 -30.69 6.11
CA ARG A 56 -2.58 -31.86 6.78
C ARG A 56 -3.30 -33.13 6.31
N THR A 57 -2.55 -34.05 5.77
CA THR A 57 -3.04 -35.37 5.40
C THR A 57 -2.75 -36.37 6.50
N LYS A 58 -3.80 -37.04 7.00
CA LYS A 58 -3.67 -38.09 8.01
C LYS A 58 -3.93 -39.45 7.39
N VAL A 59 -3.18 -40.48 7.85
CA VAL A 59 -3.37 -41.89 7.45
C VAL A 59 -3.75 -42.69 8.66
N HIS A 60 -4.67 -43.64 8.46
CA HIS A 60 -5.13 -44.51 9.53
C HIS A 60 -3.95 -45.29 10.18
N GLY A 61 -3.93 -45.27 11.50
CA GLY A 61 -2.88 -45.97 12.29
C GLY A 61 -1.63 -45.14 12.59
N LEU A 62 -1.53 -43.89 12.07
CA LEU A 62 -0.47 -42.94 12.41
C LEU A 62 -1.00 -41.82 13.30
N GLN A 63 -0.27 -41.51 14.38
CA GLN A 63 -0.61 -40.35 15.23
C GLN A 63 -0.12 -39.02 14.65
N ALA A 64 0.96 -39.06 13.86
CA ALA A 64 1.51 -37.89 13.19
C ALA A 64 0.88 -37.67 11.82
N ASP A 65 0.96 -36.43 11.30
CA ASP A 65 0.52 -36.14 9.96
C ASP A 65 1.43 -36.82 8.93
N TRP A 66 0.84 -37.49 7.93
CA TRP A 66 1.56 -38.17 6.86
C TRP A 66 2.25 -37.18 5.91
N ALA A 67 1.53 -36.12 5.58
CA ALA A 67 2.04 -35.03 4.77
C ALA A 67 1.44 -33.69 5.24
N VAL A 68 2.26 -32.64 5.18
CA VAL A 68 1.84 -31.27 5.46
C VAL A 68 2.24 -30.41 4.26
N THR A 69 1.27 -29.79 3.62
CA THR A 69 1.48 -28.77 2.58
C THR A 69 1.02 -27.43 3.11
N SER A 70 1.66 -26.36 2.67
CA SER A 70 1.27 -25.00 3.05
C SER A 70 0.92 -24.17 1.83
N THR A 71 -0.10 -23.35 1.96
CA THR A 71 -0.41 -22.29 1.00
C THR A 71 -0.10 -20.96 1.66
N ALA A 72 0.69 -20.11 1.00
CA ALA A 72 1.04 -18.78 1.53
C ALA A 72 -0.23 -17.96 1.78
N GLY A 73 -0.22 -17.20 2.86
CA GLY A 73 -1.31 -16.26 3.15
C GLY A 73 -1.23 -15.02 2.29
N ASP A 74 -2.39 -14.40 2.07
CA ASP A 74 -2.50 -13.17 1.28
C ASP A 74 -1.81 -11.99 1.96
N ILE A 75 -1.19 -11.12 1.17
CA ILE A 75 -0.61 -9.88 1.65
C ILE A 75 -1.66 -8.78 1.48
N THR A 76 -2.01 -8.12 2.57
CA THR A 76 -3.00 -7.06 2.62
C THR A 76 -2.36 -5.72 2.97
N PHE A 77 -2.89 -4.67 2.36
CA PHE A 77 -2.52 -3.28 2.59
C PHE A 77 -3.74 -2.48 3.04
N ALA A 78 -3.55 -1.61 4.02
CA ALA A 78 -4.54 -0.62 4.41
C ALA A 78 -3.85 0.71 4.77
N ALA A 79 -4.50 1.82 4.42
CA ALA A 79 -4.08 3.17 4.81
C ALA A 79 -5.26 4.13 4.75
N THR A 80 -5.19 5.24 5.50
CA THR A 80 -6.19 6.31 5.45
C THR A 80 -5.53 7.62 5.03
N VAL A 81 -6.04 8.23 3.95
CA VAL A 81 -5.52 9.46 3.36
C VAL A 81 -6.53 10.59 3.58
N PRO A 82 -6.27 11.51 4.52
CA PRO A 82 -7.16 12.63 4.81
C PRO A 82 -6.93 13.79 3.83
N SER A 83 -7.33 13.61 2.59
CA SER A 83 -7.16 14.64 1.55
C SER A 83 -8.37 14.69 0.63
N VAL A 84 -8.78 15.90 0.27
CA VAL A 84 -9.83 16.20 -0.72
C VAL A 84 -9.27 16.96 -1.92
N SER A 85 -7.97 16.86 -2.19
CA SER A 85 -7.41 17.53 -3.36
C SER A 85 -8.04 16.96 -4.64
N LYS A 86 -8.33 17.85 -5.59
CA LYS A 86 -8.95 17.46 -6.86
C LYS A 86 -8.18 16.36 -7.57
N GLU A 87 -6.86 16.45 -7.57
CA GLU A 87 -5.98 15.49 -8.25
C GLU A 87 -6.06 14.09 -7.66
N LEU A 88 -6.06 13.98 -6.32
CA LEU A 88 -6.23 12.69 -5.63
C LEU A 88 -7.63 12.13 -5.82
N VAL A 89 -8.66 12.97 -5.73
CA VAL A 89 -10.05 12.54 -5.98
C VAL A 89 -10.21 12.04 -7.40
N GLU A 90 -9.65 12.75 -8.38
CA GLU A 90 -9.69 12.33 -9.78
C GLU A 90 -8.94 11.03 -10.02
N TYR A 91 -7.82 10.84 -9.35
CA TYR A 91 -7.08 9.59 -9.44
C TYR A 91 -7.84 8.41 -8.80
N PHE A 92 -8.37 8.61 -7.60
CA PHE A 92 -9.02 7.52 -6.83
C PHE A 92 -10.43 7.18 -7.34
N LEU A 93 -11.23 8.17 -7.71
CA LEU A 93 -12.63 7.97 -8.08
C LEU A 93 -12.87 8.08 -9.60
N GLY A 94 -11.97 8.74 -10.33
CA GLY A 94 -12.07 9.00 -11.76
C GLY A 94 -12.36 10.45 -12.07
N LYS A 95 -12.92 10.69 -13.26
CA LYS A 95 -13.10 12.02 -13.80
C LYS A 95 -13.90 12.94 -12.88
N THR A 96 -13.42 14.15 -12.68
CA THR A 96 -14.08 15.23 -11.96
C THR A 96 -14.58 16.30 -12.93
N ASN A 97 -15.64 17.01 -12.53
CA ASN A 97 -16.11 18.20 -13.25
C ASN A 97 -15.94 19.43 -12.37
N VAL A 98 -15.40 20.50 -12.91
CA VAL A 98 -15.21 21.76 -12.18
C VAL A 98 -16.57 22.43 -11.94
N ILE A 99 -16.76 22.95 -10.75
CA ILE A 99 -17.88 23.80 -10.37
C ILE A 99 -17.29 25.19 -10.12
N GLU A 100 -17.47 26.10 -11.07
CA GLU A 100 -16.90 27.43 -10.97
C GLU A 100 -17.63 28.28 -9.93
N GLN A 101 -18.93 28.06 -9.76
CA GLN A 101 -19.72 28.77 -8.78
C GLN A 101 -20.92 27.98 -8.30
N ALA A 102 -21.03 27.84 -6.98
CA ALA A 102 -22.21 27.34 -6.29
C ALA A 102 -22.62 28.34 -5.20
N VAL A 103 -23.92 28.61 -5.05
CA VAL A 103 -24.42 29.51 -4.00
C VAL A 103 -25.18 28.71 -2.95
N ILE A 104 -24.70 28.73 -1.71
CA ILE A 104 -25.32 28.04 -0.57
C ILE A 104 -25.46 29.07 0.57
N ASN A 105 -26.68 29.30 1.03
CA ASN A 105 -26.97 30.27 2.08
C ASN A 105 -26.39 31.68 1.80
N SER A 106 -26.52 32.14 0.55
CA SER A 106 -25.97 33.43 0.06
C SER A 106 -24.43 33.52 0.08
N GLN A 107 -23.73 32.45 0.33
CA GLN A 107 -22.27 32.38 0.19
C GLN A 107 -21.90 31.69 -1.11
N GLN A 108 -20.85 32.16 -1.73
CA GLN A 108 -20.32 31.62 -3.00
C GLN A 108 -19.23 30.59 -2.68
N PHE A 109 -19.29 29.44 -3.34
CA PHE A 109 -18.33 28.35 -3.27
C PHE A 109 -17.88 27.98 -4.67
N GLU A 110 -16.65 27.57 -4.79
CA GLU A 110 -16.10 26.92 -5.98
C GLU A 110 -15.58 25.53 -5.62
N GLY A 111 -15.43 24.64 -6.59
CA GLY A 111 -14.93 23.31 -6.33
C GLY A 111 -15.08 22.38 -7.51
N PHE A 112 -15.32 21.14 -7.22
CA PHE A 112 -15.52 20.10 -8.23
C PHE A 112 -16.52 19.05 -7.75
N SER A 113 -17.12 18.35 -8.70
CA SER A 113 -17.95 17.17 -8.46
C SER A 113 -17.20 15.91 -8.92
N ALA A 114 -17.44 14.81 -8.25
CA ALA A 114 -16.92 13.50 -8.61
C ALA A 114 -18.00 12.44 -8.45
N VAL A 115 -17.90 11.38 -9.22
CA VAL A 115 -18.75 10.20 -9.05
C VAL A 115 -18.10 9.28 -8.02
N LEU A 116 -18.84 8.92 -6.97
CA LEU A 116 -18.39 7.96 -5.97
C LEU A 116 -18.39 6.54 -6.56
N ASN A 117 -17.37 6.22 -7.31
CA ASN A 117 -17.22 4.91 -7.91
C ASN A 117 -15.84 4.34 -7.54
N SER A 118 -15.84 3.33 -6.67
CA SER A 118 -14.62 2.63 -6.32
C SER A 118 -14.14 1.81 -7.51
N LYS A 119 -12.93 2.09 -7.98
CA LYS A 119 -12.28 1.36 -9.07
C LYS A 119 -11.00 0.70 -8.58
N LYS A 120 -10.64 -0.42 -9.19
CA LYS A 120 -9.33 -1.03 -8.99
C LYS A 120 -8.27 -0.11 -9.58
N LEU A 121 -7.25 0.19 -8.78
CA LEU A 121 -6.08 0.96 -9.18
C LEU A 121 -4.84 0.09 -9.00
N ASN A 122 -4.00 0.05 -10.02
CA ASN A 122 -2.68 -0.56 -9.92
C ASN A 122 -1.69 0.53 -9.52
N VAL A 123 -0.98 0.33 -8.44
CA VAL A 123 -0.05 1.31 -7.86
C VAL A 123 1.20 0.63 -7.34
N GLY A 124 2.29 1.38 -7.28
CA GLY A 124 3.44 1.05 -6.47
C GLY A 124 3.54 1.98 -5.27
N PHE A 125 4.24 1.54 -4.23
CA PHE A 125 4.51 2.37 -3.06
C PHE A 125 5.98 2.41 -2.72
N ALA A 126 6.46 3.59 -2.33
CA ALA A 126 7.74 3.78 -1.69
C ALA A 126 7.50 4.35 -0.28
N LEU A 127 7.89 3.59 0.73
CA LEU A 127 7.74 3.92 2.14
C LEU A 127 9.11 4.29 2.70
N ILE A 128 9.25 5.49 3.24
CA ILE A 128 10.52 5.98 3.77
C ILE A 128 10.43 6.05 5.29
N SER A 129 11.44 5.50 5.97
CA SER A 129 11.55 5.53 7.44
C SER A 129 11.73 6.97 7.96
N ASP A 130 11.40 7.20 9.24
CA ASP A 130 11.51 8.52 9.89
C ASP A 130 12.93 9.09 9.86
N ASP A 131 13.93 8.25 9.95
CA ASP A 131 15.34 8.64 9.87
C ASP A 131 15.81 8.91 8.42
N GLY A 132 14.97 8.58 7.42
CA GLY A 132 15.31 8.71 6.00
C GLY A 132 16.41 7.76 5.51
N GLU A 133 16.83 6.81 6.34
CA GLU A 133 17.93 5.89 6.01
C GLU A 133 17.45 4.61 5.33
N LYS A 134 16.16 4.29 5.43
CA LYS A 134 15.59 3.07 4.86
C LYS A 134 14.38 3.36 4.01
N CYS A 135 14.25 2.57 2.96
CA CYS A 135 13.11 2.62 2.07
C CYS A 135 12.59 1.21 1.79
N LEU A 136 11.28 1.04 1.89
CA LEU A 136 10.58 -0.16 1.45
C LEU A 136 9.83 0.16 0.17
N LEU A 137 10.16 -0.54 -0.91
CA LEU A 137 9.47 -0.43 -2.19
C LEU A 137 8.52 -1.61 -2.36
N VAL A 138 7.28 -1.31 -2.75
CA VAL A 138 6.30 -2.32 -3.17
C VAL A 138 6.00 -2.10 -4.65
N LYS A 139 6.35 -3.09 -5.47
CA LYS A 139 6.36 -2.96 -6.94
C LYS A 139 4.97 -2.73 -7.51
N ARG A 140 4.02 -3.57 -7.15
CA ARG A 140 2.66 -3.51 -7.68
C ARG A 140 1.64 -3.99 -6.67
N MET A 141 0.63 -3.17 -6.49
CA MET A 141 -0.53 -3.46 -5.66
C MET A 141 -1.81 -3.14 -6.41
N ALA A 142 -2.82 -3.96 -6.23
CA ALA A 142 -4.19 -3.61 -6.55
C ALA A 142 -4.83 -2.96 -5.33
N ILE A 143 -5.19 -1.71 -5.44
CA ILE A 143 -5.86 -0.99 -4.36
C ILE A 143 -7.25 -0.51 -4.77
N TYR A 144 -8.10 -0.36 -3.78
CA TYR A 144 -9.40 0.30 -3.87
C TYR A 144 -9.42 1.46 -2.90
N ALA A 145 -9.87 2.62 -3.38
CA ALA A 145 -10.06 3.80 -2.56
C ALA A 145 -11.56 3.96 -2.25
N ARG A 146 -11.89 4.02 -0.98
CA ARG A 146 -13.25 4.23 -0.50
C ARG A 146 -13.33 5.54 0.28
N PRO A 147 -14.20 6.49 -0.11
CA PRO A 147 -14.37 7.71 0.65
C PRO A 147 -14.99 7.39 2.03
N LEU A 148 -14.39 7.99 3.05
CA LEU A 148 -14.89 7.97 4.43
C LEU A 148 -15.31 9.39 4.79
N PHE A 149 -16.55 9.54 5.20
CA PHE A 149 -17.07 10.78 5.76
C PHE A 149 -17.75 10.47 7.07
N GLU A 150 -17.14 10.88 8.14
CA GLU A 150 -17.70 10.76 9.47
C GLU A 150 -17.96 12.16 10.05
N ASN A 151 -19.10 12.34 10.68
CA ASN A 151 -19.43 13.61 11.30
C ASN A 151 -18.67 13.75 12.63
N ALA A 152 -17.41 14.14 12.54
CA ALA A 152 -16.62 14.38 13.72
C ALA A 152 -15.70 15.59 13.52
N SER A 153 -15.59 16.39 14.55
CA SER A 153 -14.60 17.48 14.61
C SER A 153 -13.16 16.97 14.58
N THR A 154 -12.96 15.68 14.86
CA THR A 154 -11.66 15.02 14.97
C THR A 154 -11.33 14.10 13.78
N THR A 155 -12.36 13.74 12.97
CA THR A 155 -12.18 12.82 11.84
C THR A 155 -12.49 13.56 10.54
N PRO A 156 -11.48 14.06 9.82
CA PRO A 156 -11.70 14.75 8.56
C PRO A 156 -12.21 13.76 7.50
N PHE A 157 -12.77 14.28 6.40
CA PHE A 157 -13.01 13.49 5.20
C PHE A 157 -11.70 12.84 4.76
N ALA A 158 -11.75 11.55 4.44
CA ALA A 158 -10.60 10.78 4.07
C ALA A 158 -10.93 9.73 3.02
N PHE A 159 -9.90 9.16 2.39
CA PHE A 159 -9.99 7.93 1.62
C PHE A 159 -9.40 6.77 2.42
N ALA A 160 -10.20 5.73 2.66
CA ALA A 160 -9.68 4.46 3.11
C ALA A 160 -9.17 3.69 1.89
N LEU A 161 -7.88 3.41 1.88
CA LEU A 161 -7.24 2.56 0.89
C LEU A 161 -7.18 1.15 1.44
N SER A 162 -7.53 0.18 0.62
CA SER A 162 -7.35 -1.24 0.91
C SER A 162 -6.89 -1.96 -0.35
N GLY A 163 -6.02 -2.96 -0.19
CA GLY A 163 -5.49 -3.64 -1.37
C GLY A 163 -4.67 -4.88 -1.04
N THR A 164 -4.14 -5.46 -2.09
CA THR A 164 -3.27 -6.64 -2.05
C THR A 164 -2.13 -6.51 -3.05
N ILE A 165 -1.01 -7.19 -2.78
CA ILE A 165 0.08 -7.26 -3.76
C ILE A 165 -0.36 -8.13 -4.93
N GLU A 166 -0.08 -7.66 -6.13
CA GLU A 166 -0.27 -8.40 -7.37
C GLU A 166 1.08 -8.67 -8.05
N ILE A 167 1.20 -9.84 -8.64
CA ILE A 167 2.31 -10.19 -9.53
C ILE A 167 2.01 -9.59 -10.91
N GLU A 168 3.03 -9.15 -11.61
CA GLU A 168 2.90 -8.64 -12.97
C GLU A 168 2.47 -9.77 -13.93
N ASP A 169 1.55 -9.45 -14.85
CA ASP A 169 1.12 -10.42 -15.86
C ASP A 169 2.32 -10.87 -16.72
N GLY A 170 2.50 -12.19 -16.81
CA GLY A 170 3.61 -12.78 -17.55
C GLY A 170 4.88 -13.02 -16.73
N ALA A 171 4.89 -12.74 -15.44
CA ALA A 171 5.98 -13.11 -14.55
C ALA A 171 6.15 -14.64 -14.52
N THR A 172 7.38 -15.09 -14.72
CA THR A 172 7.74 -16.52 -14.64
C THR A 172 8.34 -16.80 -13.28
N SER A 173 7.93 -17.91 -12.65
CA SER A 173 8.44 -18.35 -11.37
C SER A 173 9.97 -18.35 -11.31
N GLY A 174 10.55 -17.70 -10.29
CA GLY A 174 11.99 -17.58 -10.08
C GLY A 174 12.68 -16.49 -10.94
N SER A 175 11.91 -15.64 -11.63
CA SER A 175 12.46 -14.48 -12.33
C SER A 175 12.45 -13.23 -11.43
N SER A 176 13.32 -12.23 -11.73
CA SER A 176 13.31 -10.92 -11.03
C SER A 176 11.99 -10.16 -11.19
N SER A 177 11.11 -10.57 -12.10
CA SER A 177 9.75 -10.06 -12.24
C SER A 177 8.81 -10.51 -11.14
N GLU A 178 9.19 -11.55 -10.36
CA GLU A 178 8.45 -11.97 -9.15
C GLU A 178 8.80 -11.15 -7.91
N ASP A 179 9.88 -10.37 -7.94
CA ASP A 179 10.27 -9.52 -6.83
C ASP A 179 9.24 -8.41 -6.65
N ASN A 180 8.40 -8.55 -5.62
CA ASN A 180 7.31 -7.61 -5.34
C ASN A 180 7.69 -6.54 -4.32
N ILE A 181 8.71 -6.80 -3.51
CA ILE A 181 9.15 -5.94 -2.41
C ILE A 181 10.67 -5.81 -2.44
N ALA A 182 11.17 -4.59 -2.30
CA ALA A 182 12.58 -4.31 -2.12
C ALA A 182 12.82 -3.53 -0.82
N PHE A 183 13.84 -3.95 -0.08
CA PHE A 183 14.33 -3.25 1.11
C PHE A 183 15.62 -2.53 0.75
N LEU A 184 15.61 -1.21 0.83
CA LEU A 184 16.74 -0.38 0.48
C LEU A 184 17.28 0.33 1.70
N THR A 185 18.60 0.51 1.74
CA THR A 185 19.28 1.34 2.73
C THR A 185 20.03 2.45 1.99
N LYS A 186 19.92 3.66 2.49
CA LYS A 186 20.60 4.82 1.93
C LYS A 186 22.10 4.59 1.89
N LYS A 187 22.67 4.82 0.73
CA LYS A 187 24.12 4.70 0.56
C LYS A 187 24.79 5.93 1.16
N ALA A 188 25.76 5.71 2.04
CA ALA A 188 26.60 6.81 2.52
C ALA A 188 27.32 7.47 1.32
N SER A 189 27.20 8.78 1.22
CA SER A 189 27.86 9.60 0.19
C SER A 189 29.32 9.81 0.53
#